data_1047c83a38ae17ccfb8053b4fbc709b9
#
_entry.id   1047c83a38ae17ccfb8053b4fbc709b9
#
_cell.length_a   1.000
_cell.length_b   1.000
_cell.length_c   1.000
_cell.angle_alpha   90.00
_cell.angle_beta   90.00
_cell.angle_gamma   90.00
#
_symmetry.space_group_name_H-M   'P 1'
#
loop_
_entity.id
_entity.type
_entity.pdbx_description
1 polymer ?
#
loop_
_entity_poly.entity_id
_entity_poly.type
_entity_poly.pdbx_seq_one_letter_code
_entity_poly.pdbx_strand_id
1 'polypeptide(L)'
;FSSVDNKIKSFTDQPNRLNVVVSRAINKFILVVNDSAIMNTNGNIQDLIKYIKYQDGKIVNSKLHSCFDLLYKEYYRERQKIAKRTGIISEDIFYEELLKILSKNHIDGYDIITHVPLDEIIEDLDTLTAEEMKFKKNIHSHVDFLIFDRASSEYRLAIEVDGGYHNPFNKENTHQVHNDELKNKIFEKAGLQLIRCKTDGIPDEEKIIKYLRWAYLMKK
;
A
#
# COMPACT_ATOMS: atom_id res chain seq x y z
N PHE A 1 -1.60 18.48 5.41
CA PHE A 1 -0.92 17.22 5.06
C PHE A 1 0.58 17.48 5.12
N SER A 2 1.26 16.97 6.11
CA SER A 2 2.72 17.03 6.12
C SER A 2 3.25 15.62 5.94
N SER A 3 3.70 15.30 4.75
CA SER A 3 4.63 14.20 4.58
C SER A 3 6.00 14.62 5.14
N VAL A 4 6.75 13.66 5.67
CA VAL A 4 8.00 13.88 6.41
C VAL A 4 9.20 14.15 5.47
N ASP A 5 8.98 14.68 4.30
CA ASP A 5 10.05 15.04 3.38
C ASP A 5 10.68 16.37 3.81
N ASN A 6 12.01 16.44 3.90
CA ASN A 6 12.75 17.63 4.30
C ASN A 6 12.47 18.88 3.43
N LYS A 7 12.05 18.70 2.19
CA LYS A 7 11.63 19.80 1.31
C LYS A 7 10.26 20.38 1.69
N ILE A 8 9.36 19.55 2.22
CA ILE A 8 8.03 19.98 2.67
C ILE A 8 8.13 20.66 4.03
N LYS A 9 9.09 20.30 4.89
CA LYS A 9 9.39 21.01 6.14
C LYS A 9 9.66 22.49 5.91
N SER A 10 10.49 22.84 4.95
CA SER A 10 10.83 24.24 4.67
C SER A 10 9.62 25.06 4.20
N PHE A 11 8.62 24.41 3.61
CA PHE A 11 7.41 25.08 3.13
C PHE A 11 6.34 25.22 4.23
N THR A 12 6.11 24.17 5.02
CA THR A 12 5.04 24.14 6.03
C THR A 12 5.44 24.81 7.33
N ASP A 13 6.75 24.83 7.66
CA ASP A 13 7.29 25.36 8.91
C ASP A 13 7.63 26.87 8.83
N GLN A 14 7.12 27.59 7.83
CA GLN A 14 7.31 29.03 7.73
C GLN A 14 6.36 29.78 8.67
N PRO A 15 6.87 30.71 9.53
CA PRO A 15 6.06 31.39 10.54
C PRO A 15 4.91 32.19 9.94
N ASN A 16 5.12 32.85 8.80
CA ASN A 16 4.08 33.62 8.14
C ASN A 16 2.92 32.74 7.64
N ARG A 17 3.20 31.51 7.20
CA ARG A 17 2.17 30.57 6.76
C ARG A 17 1.40 29.99 7.94
N LEU A 18 2.09 29.63 9.01
CA LEU A 18 1.44 29.16 10.23
C LEU A 18 0.53 30.24 10.82
N ASN A 19 0.98 31.49 10.86
CA ASN A 19 0.16 32.61 11.31
C ASN A 19 -1.11 32.76 10.47
N VAL A 20 -1.01 32.69 9.13
CA VAL A 20 -2.16 32.75 8.24
C VAL A 20 -3.14 31.61 8.47
N VAL A 21 -2.65 30.39 8.66
CA VAL A 21 -3.50 29.21 8.89
C VAL A 21 -4.19 29.29 10.25
N VAL A 22 -3.47 29.64 11.31
CA VAL A 22 -4.01 29.76 12.67
C VAL A 22 -5.02 30.92 12.77
N SER A 23 -4.70 32.08 12.20
CA SER A 23 -5.56 33.27 12.26
C SER A 23 -6.85 33.16 11.46
N ARG A 24 -6.93 32.25 10.51
CA ARG A 24 -8.16 32.00 9.72
C ARG A 24 -9.14 31.07 10.40
N ALA A 25 -8.76 30.42 11.48
CA ALA A 25 -9.66 29.54 12.23
C ALA A 25 -10.66 30.41 13.04
N ILE A 26 -11.94 30.36 12.71
CA ILE A 26 -13.00 31.12 13.40
C ILE A 26 -13.45 30.39 14.65
N ASN A 27 -13.75 29.09 14.55
CA ASN A 27 -14.36 28.33 15.66
C ASN A 27 -13.41 27.27 16.23
N LYS A 28 -12.59 26.66 15.39
CA LYS A 28 -11.74 25.53 15.79
C LYS A 28 -10.53 25.40 14.91
N PHE A 29 -9.38 25.16 15.52
CA PHE A 29 -8.14 24.79 14.86
C PHE A 29 -7.80 23.34 15.22
N ILE A 30 -7.56 22.49 14.22
CA ILE A 30 -7.16 21.10 14.42
C ILE A 30 -5.82 20.91 13.71
N LEU A 31 -4.81 20.60 14.51
CA LEU A 31 -3.47 20.27 14.01
C LEU A 31 -3.29 18.76 14.03
N VAL A 32 -3.08 18.17 12.85
CA VAL A 32 -2.80 16.73 12.70
C VAL A 32 -1.33 16.57 12.38
N VAL A 33 -0.60 15.88 13.24
CA VAL A 33 0.86 15.75 13.15
C VAL A 33 1.33 14.34 13.50
N ASN A 34 2.48 13.96 12.96
CA ASN A 34 3.21 12.82 13.48
C ASN A 34 4.10 13.29 14.63
N ASP A 35 3.69 13.03 15.88
CA ASP A 35 4.34 13.53 17.09
C ASP A 35 5.82 13.10 17.15
N SER A 36 6.12 11.84 16.87
CA SER A 36 7.49 11.31 16.91
C SER A 36 8.43 11.95 15.88
N ALA A 37 7.93 12.30 14.70
CA ALA A 37 8.73 12.93 13.66
C ALA A 37 8.98 14.42 13.93
N ILE A 38 8.04 15.11 14.59
CA ILE A 38 8.12 16.56 14.82
C ILE A 38 8.84 16.89 16.12
N MET A 39 8.71 16.06 17.16
CA MET A 39 9.37 16.29 18.46
C MET A 39 10.89 16.25 18.38
N ASN A 40 11.45 15.61 17.38
CA ASN A 40 12.90 15.56 17.12
C ASN A 40 13.41 16.69 16.23
N THR A 41 12.57 17.66 15.86
CA THR A 41 12.95 18.78 14.99
C THR A 41 12.65 20.11 15.64
N ASN A 42 13.64 20.98 15.74
CA ASN A 42 13.40 22.36 16.13
C ASN A 42 12.71 23.12 14.99
N GLY A 43 11.55 23.74 15.25
CA GLY A 43 10.81 24.49 14.24
C GLY A 43 9.53 25.11 14.76
N ASN A 44 8.93 25.97 13.94
CA ASN A 44 7.73 26.73 14.31
C ASN A 44 6.51 25.84 14.57
N ILE A 45 6.40 24.69 13.87
CA ILE A 45 5.33 23.70 14.12
C ILE A 45 5.49 23.10 15.53
N GLN A 46 6.72 22.80 15.96
CA GLN A 46 6.97 22.31 17.31
C GLN A 46 6.56 23.35 18.37
N ASP A 47 6.89 24.60 18.13
CA ASP A 47 6.52 25.68 19.06
C ASP A 47 5.01 25.91 19.09
N LEU A 48 4.32 25.75 17.94
CA LEU A 48 2.86 25.77 17.88
C LEU A 48 2.25 24.62 18.68
N ILE A 49 2.82 23.41 18.61
CA ILE A 49 2.36 22.25 19.41
C ILE A 49 2.55 22.53 20.91
N LYS A 50 3.72 23.06 21.30
CA LYS A 50 3.97 23.46 22.70
C LYS A 50 2.97 24.50 23.18
N TYR A 51 2.66 25.49 22.33
CA TYR A 51 1.67 26.52 22.62
C TYR A 51 0.25 25.92 22.77
N ILE A 52 -0.18 25.01 21.88
CA ILE A 52 -1.46 24.32 21.99
C ILE A 52 -1.55 23.51 23.29
N LYS A 53 -0.46 22.82 23.67
CA LYS A 53 -0.37 22.08 24.94
C LYS A 53 -0.45 23.03 26.16
N TYR A 54 0.21 24.15 26.08
CA TYR A 54 0.19 25.18 27.15
C TYR A 54 -1.21 25.80 27.34
N GLN A 55 -1.97 25.95 26.27
CA GLN A 55 -3.35 26.46 26.27
C GLN A 55 -4.41 25.39 26.57
N ASP A 56 -4.03 24.27 27.19
CA ASP A 56 -4.91 23.13 27.48
C ASP A 56 -5.69 22.62 26.25
N GLY A 57 -5.10 22.74 25.09
CA GLY A 57 -5.69 22.20 23.84
C GLY A 57 -5.87 20.68 23.94
N LYS A 58 -7.05 20.21 23.51
CA LYS A 58 -7.37 18.79 23.53
C LYS A 58 -6.42 17.99 22.65
N ILE A 59 -5.64 17.09 23.25
CA ILE A 59 -4.77 16.16 22.55
C ILE A 59 -5.52 14.84 22.37
N VAL A 60 -5.60 14.38 21.13
CA VAL A 60 -6.19 13.08 20.78
C VAL A 60 -5.13 12.26 20.09
N ASN A 61 -4.69 11.20 20.74
CA ASN A 61 -3.81 10.22 20.11
C ASN A 61 -4.64 9.39 19.14
N SER A 62 -4.31 9.51 17.84
CA SER A 62 -4.94 8.69 16.83
C SER A 62 -4.44 7.25 16.96
N LYS A 63 -5.36 6.29 16.90
CA LYS A 63 -5.02 4.88 16.71
C LYS A 63 -4.62 4.56 15.26
N LEU A 64 -4.75 5.54 14.38
CA LEU A 64 -4.32 5.46 12.99
C LEU A 64 -2.84 5.85 12.92
N HIS A 65 -2.01 4.98 12.40
CA HIS A 65 -0.57 5.24 12.25
C HIS A 65 -0.29 6.27 11.16
N SER A 66 -1.19 6.41 10.17
CA SER A 66 -1.11 7.47 9.15
C SER A 66 -2.50 7.81 8.58
N CYS A 67 -2.62 8.99 7.92
CA CYS A 67 -3.84 9.33 7.18
C CYS A 67 -4.05 8.38 5.98
N PHE A 68 -2.99 7.80 5.47
CA PHE A 68 -3.05 6.77 4.43
C PHE A 68 -3.76 5.51 4.91
N ASP A 69 -3.60 5.10 6.18
CA ASP A 69 -4.33 3.96 6.75
C ASP A 69 -5.85 4.12 6.64
N LEU A 70 -6.36 5.35 6.81
CA LEU A 70 -7.77 5.60 6.66
C LEU A 70 -8.22 5.51 5.20
N LEU A 71 -7.46 6.14 4.30
CA LEU A 71 -7.73 6.12 2.87
C LEU A 71 -7.63 4.70 2.32
N TYR A 72 -6.59 3.95 2.70
CA TYR A 72 -6.44 2.55 2.31
C TYR A 72 -7.54 1.66 2.87
N LYS A 73 -7.99 1.86 4.11
CA LYS A 73 -9.12 1.11 4.67
C LYS A 73 -10.42 1.36 3.93
N GLU A 74 -10.72 2.61 3.56
CA GLU A 74 -11.90 2.92 2.75
C GLU A 74 -11.79 2.37 1.33
N TYR A 75 -10.64 2.53 0.69
CA TYR A 75 -10.35 1.94 -0.61
C TYR A 75 -10.48 0.41 -0.57
N TYR A 76 -9.92 -0.24 0.45
CA TYR A 76 -10.03 -1.67 0.68
C TYR A 76 -11.48 -2.12 0.85
N ARG A 77 -12.28 -1.42 1.65
CA ARG A 77 -13.71 -1.74 1.83
C ARG A 77 -14.49 -1.67 0.53
N GLU A 78 -14.28 -0.63 -0.26
CA GLU A 78 -14.97 -0.47 -1.54
C GLU A 78 -14.54 -1.55 -2.54
N ARG A 79 -13.26 -1.84 -2.61
CA ARG A 79 -12.69 -2.91 -3.44
C ARG A 79 -13.19 -4.29 -3.02
N GLN A 80 -13.29 -4.58 -1.73
CA GLN A 80 -13.85 -5.85 -1.23
C GLN A 80 -15.31 -6.03 -1.63
N LYS A 81 -16.09 -4.96 -1.63
CA LYS A 81 -17.48 -5.00 -2.13
C LYS A 81 -17.54 -5.35 -3.62
N ILE A 82 -16.62 -4.81 -4.41
CA ILE A 82 -16.53 -5.08 -5.86
C ILE A 82 -16.05 -6.52 -6.10
N ALA A 83 -15.01 -6.97 -5.41
CA ALA A 83 -14.48 -8.32 -5.53
C ALA A 83 -15.52 -9.39 -5.21
N LYS A 84 -16.30 -9.22 -4.14
CA LYS A 84 -17.42 -10.11 -3.80
C LYS A 84 -18.55 -10.12 -4.84
N ARG A 85 -18.69 -9.06 -5.64
CA ARG A 85 -19.67 -8.99 -6.74
C ARG A 85 -19.20 -9.68 -8.01
N THR A 86 -17.91 -9.86 -8.20
CA THR A 86 -17.34 -10.54 -9.38
C THR A 86 -17.41 -12.06 -9.31
N GLY A 87 -17.74 -12.63 -8.16
CA GLY A 87 -18.11 -14.05 -8.02
C GLY A 87 -16.96 -15.04 -8.23
N ILE A 88 -15.71 -14.62 -8.11
CA ILE A 88 -14.55 -15.51 -8.20
C ILE A 88 -14.31 -16.18 -6.85
N ILE A 89 -14.99 -17.29 -6.63
CA ILE A 89 -14.96 -18.05 -5.36
C ILE A 89 -13.55 -18.45 -4.96
N SER A 90 -12.68 -18.76 -5.93
CA SER A 90 -11.29 -19.16 -5.68
C SER A 90 -10.46 -18.06 -5.02
N GLU A 91 -10.66 -16.81 -5.43
CA GLU A 91 -9.97 -15.67 -4.84
C GLU A 91 -10.48 -15.35 -3.44
N ASP A 92 -11.80 -15.46 -3.22
CA ASP A 92 -12.38 -15.28 -1.88
C ASP A 92 -11.84 -16.32 -0.89
N ILE A 93 -11.73 -17.59 -1.30
CA ILE A 93 -11.14 -18.66 -0.49
C ILE A 93 -9.66 -18.38 -0.22
N PHE A 94 -8.91 -17.99 -1.25
CA PHE A 94 -7.49 -17.68 -1.12
C PHE A 94 -7.25 -16.50 -0.17
N TYR A 95 -8.08 -15.47 -0.23
CA TYR A 95 -8.04 -14.34 0.67
C TYR A 95 -8.19 -14.74 2.14
N GLU A 96 -9.19 -15.57 2.44
CA GLU A 96 -9.41 -16.07 3.81
C GLU A 96 -8.22 -16.91 4.33
N GLU A 97 -7.64 -17.75 3.47
CA GLU A 97 -6.44 -18.51 3.82
C GLU A 97 -5.23 -17.59 4.05
N LEU A 98 -5.07 -16.54 3.24
CA LEU A 98 -4.01 -15.56 3.40
C LEU A 98 -4.14 -14.81 4.74
N LEU A 99 -5.35 -14.42 5.14
CA LEU A 99 -5.60 -13.84 6.46
C LEU A 99 -5.24 -14.79 7.60
N LYS A 100 -5.57 -16.09 7.47
CA LYS A 100 -5.20 -17.11 8.47
C LYS A 100 -3.68 -17.26 8.58
N ILE A 101 -2.96 -17.27 7.46
CA ILE A 101 -1.49 -17.32 7.44
C ILE A 101 -0.89 -16.14 8.19
N LEU A 102 -1.34 -14.92 7.91
CA LEU A 102 -0.85 -13.72 8.58
C LEU A 102 -1.11 -13.77 10.09
N SER A 103 -2.34 -14.11 10.48
CA SER A 103 -2.75 -14.20 11.89
C SER A 103 -1.98 -15.28 12.65
N LYS A 104 -1.88 -16.50 12.11
CA LYS A 104 -1.17 -17.64 12.71
C LYS A 104 0.31 -17.33 12.96
N ASN A 105 0.92 -16.54 12.09
CA ASN A 105 2.34 -16.20 12.16
C ASN A 105 2.63 -14.89 12.89
N HIS A 106 1.62 -14.30 13.54
CA HIS A 106 1.73 -13.02 14.25
C HIS A 106 2.31 -11.89 13.38
N ILE A 107 1.84 -11.83 12.13
CA ILE A 107 2.26 -10.83 11.15
C ILE A 107 1.20 -9.71 11.12
N ASP A 108 1.16 -8.90 12.19
CA ASP A 108 0.07 -7.95 12.44
C ASP A 108 0.26 -6.58 11.76
N GLY A 109 1.41 -6.34 11.16
CA GLY A 109 1.77 -5.04 10.55
C GLY A 109 1.33 -4.86 9.10
N TYR A 110 0.69 -5.84 8.49
CA TYR A 110 0.37 -5.85 7.06
C TYR A 110 -1.14 -5.81 6.81
N ASP A 111 -1.51 -5.23 5.68
CA ASP A 111 -2.86 -5.28 5.11
C ASP A 111 -2.81 -5.87 3.69
N ILE A 112 -3.97 -6.37 3.24
CA ILE A 112 -4.13 -6.99 1.92
C ILE A 112 -5.12 -6.15 1.12
N ILE A 113 -4.75 -5.79 -0.10
CA ILE A 113 -5.64 -5.15 -1.09
C ILE A 113 -5.83 -6.11 -2.25
N THR A 114 -7.03 -6.17 -2.80
CA THR A 114 -7.37 -7.01 -3.94
C THR A 114 -7.49 -6.21 -5.23
N HIS A 115 -7.19 -6.82 -6.37
CA HIS A 115 -7.36 -6.27 -7.72
C HIS A 115 -6.71 -4.88 -7.90
N VAL A 116 -5.44 -4.75 -7.52
CA VAL A 116 -4.72 -3.48 -7.62
C VAL A 116 -4.13 -3.30 -9.01
N PRO A 117 -4.47 -2.23 -9.73
CA PRO A 117 -3.87 -1.95 -11.04
C PRO A 117 -2.35 -1.82 -10.96
N LEU A 118 -1.64 -2.29 -11.98
CA LEU A 118 -0.18 -2.19 -12.03
C LEU A 118 0.31 -0.74 -12.02
N ASP A 119 -0.46 0.17 -12.58
CA ASP A 119 -0.13 1.59 -12.63
C ASP A 119 -0.17 2.28 -11.26
N GLU A 120 -0.90 1.71 -10.29
CA GLU A 120 -0.94 2.17 -8.89
C GLU A 120 0.21 1.60 -8.04
N ILE A 121 0.81 0.47 -8.48
CA ILE A 121 1.85 -0.24 -7.72
C ILE A 121 3.25 0.18 -8.17
N ILE A 122 3.41 0.35 -9.49
CA ILE A 122 4.71 0.48 -10.13
C ILE A 122 4.84 1.86 -10.76
N GLU A 123 5.85 2.60 -10.35
CA GLU A 123 6.20 3.89 -10.93
C GLU A 123 6.61 3.76 -12.41
N ASP A 124 6.58 4.88 -13.14
CA ASP A 124 7.09 4.91 -14.50
C ASP A 124 8.61 4.80 -14.49
N LEU A 125 9.14 3.66 -14.91
CA LEU A 125 10.57 3.37 -14.95
C LEU A 125 11.09 3.52 -16.38
N ASP A 126 12.22 4.20 -16.56
CA ASP A 126 12.90 4.35 -17.85
C ASP A 126 13.36 3.00 -18.46
N THR A 127 13.43 1.96 -17.63
CA THR A 127 13.82 0.61 -18.04
C THR A 127 12.69 -0.18 -18.70
N LEU A 128 11.44 0.30 -18.62
CA LEU A 128 10.29 -0.36 -19.23
C LEU A 128 10.27 -0.13 -20.74
N THR A 129 10.02 -1.19 -21.50
CA THR A 129 9.77 -1.06 -22.95
C THR A 129 8.42 -0.38 -23.20
N ALA A 130 8.19 0.10 -24.43
CA ALA A 130 6.91 0.70 -24.81
C ALA A 130 5.73 -0.26 -24.65
N GLU A 131 5.95 -1.56 -24.86
CA GLU A 131 4.94 -2.61 -24.66
C GLU A 131 4.64 -2.83 -23.18
N GLU A 132 5.66 -2.93 -22.33
CA GLU A 132 5.52 -3.07 -20.89
C GLU A 132 4.83 -1.85 -20.27
N MET A 133 5.18 -0.65 -20.74
CA MET A 133 4.55 0.60 -20.30
C MET A 133 3.06 0.63 -20.69
N LYS A 134 2.74 0.23 -21.92
CA LYS A 134 1.35 0.13 -22.38
C LYS A 134 0.56 -0.90 -21.58
N PHE A 135 1.18 -2.05 -21.28
CA PHE A 135 0.56 -3.09 -20.46
C PHE A 135 0.34 -2.62 -19.02
N LYS A 136 1.34 -1.99 -18.40
CA LYS A 136 1.26 -1.41 -17.06
C LYS A 136 0.09 -0.44 -16.93
N LYS A 137 -0.06 0.49 -17.91
CA LYS A 137 -1.11 1.52 -17.92
C LYS A 137 -2.49 1.00 -18.33
N ASN A 138 -2.61 -0.27 -18.67
CA ASN A 138 -3.90 -0.86 -19.01
C ASN A 138 -4.71 -1.07 -17.72
N ILE A 139 -5.91 -0.50 -17.69
CA ILE A 139 -6.86 -0.59 -16.54
C ILE A 139 -7.22 -2.04 -16.17
N HIS A 140 -7.09 -2.99 -17.11
CA HIS A 140 -7.32 -4.41 -16.86
C HIS A 140 -6.08 -5.15 -16.35
N SER A 141 -4.91 -4.52 -16.35
CA SER A 141 -3.69 -5.10 -15.82
C SER A 141 -3.60 -4.83 -14.32
N HIS A 142 -3.89 -5.84 -13.51
CA HIS A 142 -3.90 -5.76 -12.05
C HIS A 142 -3.25 -7.00 -11.45
N VAL A 143 -2.92 -6.95 -10.17
CA VAL A 143 -2.59 -8.11 -9.34
C VAL A 143 -3.81 -8.52 -8.53
N ASP A 144 -3.95 -9.82 -8.25
CA ASP A 144 -5.08 -10.32 -7.49
C ASP A 144 -5.01 -9.88 -6.03
N PHE A 145 -3.82 -9.95 -5.43
CA PHE A 145 -3.57 -9.52 -4.06
C PHE A 145 -2.26 -8.73 -3.94
N LEU A 146 -2.31 -7.67 -3.16
CA LEU A 146 -1.15 -6.87 -2.79
C LEU A 146 -1.06 -6.79 -1.26
N ILE A 147 0.06 -7.21 -0.71
CA ILE A 147 0.36 -7.08 0.71
C ILE A 147 1.25 -5.85 0.90
N PHE A 148 0.84 -4.96 1.79
CA PHE A 148 1.59 -3.76 2.11
C PHE A 148 1.77 -3.59 3.62
N ASP A 149 2.85 -2.93 3.98
CA ASP A 149 3.17 -2.59 5.37
C ASP A 149 2.33 -1.37 5.79
N ARG A 150 1.56 -1.53 6.86
CA ARG A 150 0.64 -0.51 7.39
C ARG A 150 1.35 0.73 7.90
N ALA A 151 2.55 0.55 8.45
CA ALA A 151 3.30 1.64 9.06
C ALA A 151 4.04 2.50 8.04
N SER A 152 4.64 1.86 7.02
CA SER A 152 5.39 2.56 5.98
C SER A 152 4.59 2.83 4.72
N SER A 153 3.43 2.20 4.56
CA SER A 153 2.63 2.19 3.31
C SER A 153 3.41 1.65 2.10
N GLU A 154 4.46 0.87 2.36
CA GLU A 154 5.27 0.26 1.30
C GLU A 154 4.69 -1.09 0.89
N TYR A 155 4.68 -1.34 -0.40
CA TYR A 155 4.33 -2.64 -0.97
C TYR A 155 5.39 -3.67 -0.64
N ARG A 156 4.95 -4.86 -0.25
CA ARG A 156 5.85 -5.94 0.17
C ARG A 156 5.81 -7.14 -0.74
N LEU A 157 4.63 -7.51 -1.17
CA LEU A 157 4.42 -8.72 -1.92
C LEU A 157 3.16 -8.61 -2.77
N ALA A 158 3.30 -8.86 -4.06
CA ALA A 158 2.18 -9.08 -4.95
C ALA A 158 1.95 -10.58 -5.14
N ILE A 159 0.69 -11.00 -5.21
CA ILE A 159 0.31 -12.40 -5.39
C ILE A 159 -0.71 -12.50 -6.53
N GLU A 160 -0.47 -13.43 -7.43
CA GLU A 160 -1.38 -13.87 -8.48
C GLU A 160 -1.91 -15.26 -8.15
N VAL A 161 -3.19 -15.47 -8.38
CA VAL A 161 -3.85 -16.77 -8.19
C VAL A 161 -4.17 -17.36 -9.54
N ASP A 162 -3.28 -18.21 -10.03
CA ASP A 162 -3.42 -18.84 -11.34
C ASP A 162 -4.55 -19.88 -11.32
N GLY A 163 -5.66 -19.59 -11.99
CA GLY A 163 -6.79 -20.52 -12.15
C GLY A 163 -6.41 -21.78 -12.94
N GLY A 164 -6.99 -22.93 -12.59
CA GLY A 164 -6.71 -24.23 -13.23
C GLY A 164 -7.10 -24.34 -14.70
N TYR A 165 -7.41 -23.25 -15.38
CA TYR A 165 -7.76 -23.18 -16.80
C TYR A 165 -6.58 -23.09 -17.77
N HIS A 166 -5.35 -23.20 -17.28
CA HIS A 166 -4.15 -23.20 -18.13
C HIS A 166 -4.01 -24.52 -18.91
N ASN A 167 -4.89 -24.73 -19.87
CA ASN A 167 -4.69 -25.78 -20.87
C ASN A 167 -3.74 -25.23 -21.96
N PRO A 168 -2.49 -25.71 -22.07
CA PRO A 168 -1.50 -25.18 -23.03
C PRO A 168 -1.87 -25.35 -24.50
N PHE A 169 -2.97 -26.03 -24.80
CA PHE A 169 -3.44 -26.28 -26.16
C PHE A 169 -4.57 -25.34 -26.63
N ASN A 170 -5.03 -24.40 -25.80
CA ASN A 170 -6.06 -23.44 -26.19
C ASN A 170 -5.44 -22.15 -26.75
N LYS A 171 -5.87 -21.70 -27.94
CA LYS A 171 -5.36 -20.47 -28.57
C LYS A 171 -5.60 -19.19 -27.75
N GLU A 172 -6.58 -19.19 -26.87
CA GLU A 172 -6.81 -18.12 -25.89
C GLU A 172 -5.68 -18.02 -24.85
N ASN A 173 -4.94 -19.11 -24.64
CA ASN A 173 -3.83 -19.20 -23.70
C ASN A 173 -2.58 -18.41 -24.11
N THR A 174 -2.38 -18.15 -25.40
CA THR A 174 -1.16 -17.44 -25.85
C THR A 174 -1.13 -15.98 -25.40
N HIS A 175 -2.26 -15.29 -25.40
CA HIS A 175 -2.36 -13.92 -24.90
C HIS A 175 -2.17 -13.85 -23.38
N GLN A 176 -2.70 -14.82 -22.65
CA GLN A 176 -2.55 -14.86 -21.20
C GLN A 176 -1.11 -15.16 -20.80
N VAL A 177 -0.47 -16.13 -21.43
CA VAL A 177 0.96 -16.43 -21.21
C VAL A 177 1.83 -15.21 -21.49
N HIS A 178 1.58 -14.49 -22.58
CA HIS A 178 2.30 -13.28 -22.91
C HIS A 178 2.09 -12.16 -21.89
N ASN A 179 0.85 -11.95 -21.44
CA ASN A 179 0.54 -10.99 -20.39
C ASN A 179 1.22 -11.33 -19.05
N ASP A 180 1.28 -12.62 -18.73
CA ASP A 180 1.96 -13.13 -17.53
C ASP A 180 3.47 -12.90 -17.60
N GLU A 181 4.08 -13.10 -18.78
CA GLU A 181 5.49 -12.77 -19.00
C GLU A 181 5.78 -11.28 -18.89
N LEU A 182 4.91 -10.42 -19.46
CA LEU A 182 5.04 -8.97 -19.34
C LEU A 182 4.95 -8.54 -17.86
N LYS A 183 3.96 -9.07 -17.14
CA LYS A 183 3.79 -8.78 -15.71
C LYS A 183 5.04 -9.18 -14.91
N ASN A 184 5.57 -10.39 -15.13
CA ASN A 184 6.78 -10.85 -14.45
C ASN A 184 7.98 -9.93 -14.71
N LYS A 185 8.22 -9.54 -15.99
CA LYS A 185 9.31 -8.64 -16.37
C LYS A 185 9.17 -7.25 -15.73
N ILE A 186 7.95 -6.71 -15.67
CA ILE A 186 7.68 -5.41 -15.06
C ILE A 186 7.99 -5.45 -13.56
N PHE A 187 7.53 -6.49 -12.84
CA PHE A 187 7.82 -6.65 -11.41
C PHE A 187 9.32 -6.84 -11.13
N GLU A 188 10.01 -7.62 -11.96
CA GLU A 188 11.46 -7.79 -11.86
C GLU A 188 12.20 -6.46 -12.03
N LYS A 189 11.86 -5.67 -13.05
CA LYS A 189 12.46 -4.36 -13.29
C LYS A 189 12.14 -3.34 -12.19
N ALA A 190 10.96 -3.44 -11.59
CA ALA A 190 10.57 -2.61 -10.46
C ALA A 190 11.22 -3.04 -9.13
N GLY A 191 11.90 -4.19 -9.09
CA GLY A 191 12.46 -4.75 -7.86
C GLY A 191 11.41 -5.19 -6.85
N LEU A 192 10.16 -5.41 -7.29
CA LEU A 192 9.05 -5.85 -6.46
C LEU A 192 8.85 -7.36 -6.56
N GLN A 193 8.46 -7.97 -5.44
CA GLN A 193 8.23 -9.40 -5.40
C GLN A 193 6.83 -9.75 -5.90
N LEU A 194 6.76 -10.69 -6.86
CA LEU A 194 5.53 -11.28 -7.35
C LEU A 194 5.57 -12.79 -7.13
N ILE A 195 4.55 -13.34 -6.47
CA ILE A 195 4.36 -14.78 -6.29
C ILE A 195 3.13 -15.23 -7.08
N ARG A 196 3.25 -16.36 -7.78
CA ARG A 196 2.13 -17.03 -8.41
C ARG A 196 1.73 -18.26 -7.60
N CYS A 197 0.46 -18.35 -7.28
CA CYS A 197 -0.13 -19.47 -6.54
C CYS A 197 -1.18 -20.15 -7.40
N LYS A 198 -1.19 -21.49 -7.40
CA LYS A 198 -2.21 -22.25 -8.13
C LYS A 198 -3.51 -22.34 -7.33
N THR A 199 -4.66 -22.26 -7.99
CA THR A 199 -5.97 -22.35 -7.34
C THR A 199 -6.29 -23.73 -6.77
N ASP A 200 -5.59 -24.78 -7.20
CA ASP A 200 -5.75 -26.15 -6.71
C ASP A 200 -4.91 -26.44 -5.45
N GLY A 201 -4.17 -25.42 -4.95
CA GLY A 201 -3.28 -25.52 -3.81
C GLY A 201 -3.65 -24.59 -2.67
N ILE A 202 -3.26 -24.99 -1.47
CA ILE A 202 -3.17 -24.11 -0.31
C ILE A 202 -2.06 -23.10 -0.62
N PRO A 203 -2.23 -21.80 -0.27
CA PRO A 203 -1.15 -20.82 -0.41
C PRO A 203 0.14 -21.36 0.20
N ASP A 204 1.26 -21.22 -0.53
CA ASP A 204 2.56 -21.63 -0.01
C ASP A 204 2.96 -20.74 1.17
N GLU A 205 2.52 -21.16 2.37
CA GLU A 205 2.70 -20.42 3.62
C GLU A 205 4.17 -20.10 3.85
N GLU A 206 5.09 -21.08 3.64
CA GLU A 206 6.51 -20.87 3.86
C GLU A 206 7.09 -19.81 2.95
N LYS A 207 6.70 -19.82 1.68
CA LYS A 207 7.15 -18.86 0.69
C LYS A 207 6.65 -17.46 1.00
N ILE A 208 5.37 -17.31 1.34
CA ILE A 208 4.76 -16.02 1.70
C ILE A 208 5.46 -15.45 2.94
N ILE A 209 5.60 -16.25 4.00
CA ILE A 209 6.25 -15.82 5.24
C ILE A 209 7.70 -15.43 5.01
N LYS A 210 8.43 -16.24 4.22
CA LYS A 210 9.82 -15.96 3.88
C LYS A 210 9.96 -14.56 3.26
N TYR A 211 9.12 -14.20 2.30
CA TYR A 211 9.19 -12.88 1.65
C TYR A 211 8.79 -11.75 2.61
N LEU A 212 7.76 -11.91 3.42
CA LEU A 212 7.35 -10.90 4.38
C LEU A 212 8.40 -10.69 5.49
N ARG A 213 9.02 -11.75 5.99
CA ARG A 213 10.09 -11.67 7.00
C ARG A 213 11.40 -11.15 6.42
N TRP A 214 11.75 -11.54 5.20
CA TRP A 214 12.99 -11.08 4.55
C TRP A 214 12.96 -9.56 4.31
N ALA A 215 11.83 -9.03 3.89
CA ALA A 215 11.63 -7.59 3.75
C ALA A 215 11.78 -6.84 5.09
N TYR A 216 11.50 -7.49 6.21
CA TYR A 216 11.73 -6.93 7.56
C TYR A 216 13.21 -6.93 7.98
N LEU A 217 13.97 -7.94 7.59
CA LEU A 217 15.38 -8.09 7.97
C LEU A 217 16.33 -7.18 7.18
N MET A 218 15.98 -6.84 5.94
CA MET A 218 16.81 -5.96 5.10
C MET A 218 16.72 -4.47 5.47
N LYS A 219 15.86 -4.10 6.44
CA LYS A 219 15.75 -2.73 6.98
C LYS A 219 16.55 -2.50 8.28
N LYS A 220 17.31 -3.47 8.74
CA LYS A 220 18.31 -3.33 9.82
C LYS A 220 19.70 -3.17 9.25
#